data_c8d52c782913dd4099acdd4678560ae4
#
_entry.id   c8d52c782913dd4099acdd4678560ae4
#
_cell.length_a   1.000
_cell.length_b   1.000
_cell.length_c   1.000
_cell.angle_alpha   90.00
_cell.angle_beta   90.00
_cell.angle_gamma   90.00
#
_symmetry.space_group_name_H-M   'P 1'
#
loop_
_entity.id
_entity.type
_entity.pdbx_description
1 polymer ?
#
loop_
_entity_poly.entity_id
_entity_poly.type
_entity_poly.pdbx_seq_one_letter_code
_entity_poly.pdbx_strand_id
1 'polypeptide(L)'
;YRPGQTVQVALVAYKVADAVTTNVLADREYALQLKDANYKVVAEKKVTTDSYGAASANFVLPTTALTGTYRICVGNSWRESVAIAVEQYKRISFRIDMDTVKTRYEMGDTVAVTGRAISYAGMPVQGAKVKYGVQRRTPLWWRYGTSRADDTQVASGEVGTDASGAFTISVPMTVPEADEPHFVYNFAVNATVTDAAGETHEATTVLPLSSRATFLRCDMAQMAERDSLRNFRFVYTNIQGTEIAGTVSYTIDGHAYTAPANRLIDA
;
A
#
# COMPACT_ATOMS: atom_id res chain seq x y z
N TYR A 1 3.83 -20.44 3.65
CA TYR A 1 4.50 -21.43 4.52
C TYR A 1 5.76 -20.83 5.14
N ARG A 2 6.32 -21.49 6.16
CA ARG A 2 7.57 -21.11 6.83
C ARG A 2 8.62 -22.21 6.67
N PRO A 3 9.93 -21.90 6.71
CA PRO A 3 10.96 -22.92 6.86
C PRO A 3 10.65 -23.87 8.02
N GLY A 4 10.84 -25.17 7.82
CA GLY A 4 10.52 -26.23 8.79
C GLY A 4 9.05 -26.68 8.79
N GLN A 5 8.11 -26.00 8.12
CA GLN A 5 6.72 -26.45 8.02
C GLN A 5 6.55 -27.62 7.04
N THR A 6 5.52 -28.41 7.28
CA THR A 6 5.10 -29.49 6.36
C THR A 6 4.07 -28.95 5.39
N VAL A 7 4.34 -29.12 4.10
CA VAL A 7 3.42 -28.84 3.01
C VAL A 7 2.69 -30.14 2.66
N GLN A 8 1.38 -30.12 2.73
CA GLN A 8 0.54 -31.24 2.29
C GLN A 8 0.10 -30.99 0.84
N VAL A 9 0.27 -32.00 0.01
CA VAL A 9 -0.04 -31.95 -1.42
C VAL A 9 -1.02 -33.05 -1.75
N ALA A 10 -2.05 -32.72 -2.51
CA ALA A 10 -2.96 -33.67 -3.15
C ALA A 10 -2.79 -33.59 -4.67
N LEU A 11 -2.77 -34.73 -5.32
CA LEU A 11 -2.73 -34.92 -6.76
C LEU A 11 -3.98 -35.66 -7.19
N VAL A 12 -4.60 -35.22 -8.27
CA VAL A 12 -5.64 -35.99 -8.98
C VAL A 12 -5.23 -36.13 -10.44
N ALA A 13 -5.12 -37.39 -10.91
CA ALA A 13 -4.67 -37.70 -12.25
C ALA A 13 -5.86 -38.18 -13.10
N TYR A 14 -6.11 -37.51 -14.21
CA TYR A 14 -7.16 -37.86 -15.16
C TYR A 14 -6.75 -37.50 -16.58
N LYS A 15 -7.37 -38.15 -17.57
CA LYS A 15 -7.24 -37.86 -18.99
C LYS A 15 -8.57 -37.34 -19.52
N VAL A 16 -8.54 -36.19 -20.16
CA VAL A 16 -9.69 -35.64 -20.87
C VAL A 16 -9.78 -36.37 -22.22
N ALA A 17 -10.86 -37.11 -22.44
CA ALA A 17 -11.09 -37.82 -23.69
C ALA A 17 -11.81 -36.93 -24.72
N ASP A 18 -12.78 -36.12 -24.24
CA ASP A 18 -13.53 -35.13 -25.01
C ASP A 18 -14.07 -34.03 -24.09
N ALA A 19 -14.88 -33.09 -24.58
CA ALA A 19 -15.40 -31.94 -23.80
C ALA A 19 -16.26 -32.34 -22.58
N VAL A 20 -16.68 -33.59 -22.46
CA VAL A 20 -17.61 -34.07 -21.41
C VAL A 20 -17.03 -35.25 -20.64
N THR A 21 -16.16 -36.06 -21.26
CA THR A 21 -15.66 -37.33 -20.70
C THR A 21 -14.26 -37.19 -20.14
N THR A 22 -14.12 -37.51 -18.87
CA THR A 22 -12.81 -37.63 -18.18
C THR A 22 -12.62 -39.06 -17.70
N ASN A 23 -11.45 -39.62 -17.97
CA ASN A 23 -11.06 -40.94 -17.48
C ASN A 23 -10.03 -40.80 -16.38
N VAL A 24 -10.29 -41.41 -15.25
CA VAL A 24 -9.38 -41.40 -14.09
C VAL A 24 -8.17 -42.27 -14.40
N LEU A 25 -6.99 -41.83 -14.00
CA LEU A 25 -5.74 -42.59 -14.12
C LEU A 25 -5.41 -43.24 -12.78
N ALA A 26 -6.00 -44.39 -12.52
CA ALA A 26 -5.76 -45.19 -11.33
C ALA A 26 -4.46 -46.01 -11.45
N ASP A 27 -3.89 -46.38 -10.31
CA ASP A 27 -2.70 -47.23 -10.19
C ASP A 27 -1.48 -46.72 -10.98
N ARG A 28 -1.32 -45.39 -11.06
CA ARG A 28 -0.19 -44.73 -11.76
C ARG A 28 0.78 -44.15 -10.77
N GLU A 29 2.08 -44.43 -10.98
CA GLU A 29 3.16 -43.82 -10.21
C GLU A 29 3.51 -42.45 -10.79
N TYR A 30 3.62 -41.45 -9.91
CA TYR A 30 4.08 -40.10 -10.21
C TYR A 30 5.21 -39.68 -9.27
N ALA A 31 6.23 -39.04 -9.80
CA ALA A 31 7.26 -38.38 -9.02
C ALA A 31 6.85 -36.92 -8.76
N LEU A 32 6.70 -36.58 -7.50
CA LEU A 32 6.45 -35.20 -7.07
C LEU A 32 7.76 -34.56 -6.63
N GLN A 33 8.15 -33.44 -7.24
CA GLN A 33 9.38 -32.72 -6.91
C GLN A 33 9.04 -31.36 -6.28
N LEU A 34 9.61 -31.11 -5.11
CA LEU A 34 9.64 -29.78 -4.51
C LEU A 34 10.89 -29.04 -4.97
N LYS A 35 10.70 -27.89 -5.64
CA LYS A 35 11.77 -27.01 -6.12
C LYS A 35 11.80 -25.73 -5.29
N ASP A 36 12.98 -25.25 -4.94
CA ASP A 36 13.18 -24.00 -4.20
C ASP A 36 13.01 -22.76 -5.10
N ALA A 37 13.21 -21.56 -4.53
CA ALA A 37 13.13 -20.29 -5.24
C ALA A 37 14.14 -20.14 -6.40
N ASN A 38 15.21 -20.95 -6.40
CA ASN A 38 16.21 -21.02 -7.48
C ASN A 38 15.95 -22.21 -8.43
N TYR A 39 14.76 -22.83 -8.33
CA TYR A 39 14.36 -23.99 -9.14
C TYR A 39 15.17 -25.27 -8.92
N LYS A 40 15.95 -25.34 -7.86
CA LYS A 40 16.68 -26.53 -7.46
C LYS A 40 15.74 -27.51 -6.77
N VAL A 41 15.79 -28.79 -7.13
CA VAL A 41 15.04 -29.86 -6.45
C VAL A 41 15.60 -30.02 -5.04
N VAL A 42 14.77 -29.77 -4.03
CA VAL A 42 15.12 -29.89 -2.60
C VAL A 42 14.52 -31.15 -1.97
N ALA A 43 13.48 -31.70 -2.55
CA ALA A 43 12.89 -32.98 -2.17
C ALA A 43 12.13 -33.62 -3.32
N GLU A 44 12.08 -34.96 -3.32
CA GLU A 44 11.29 -35.74 -4.28
C GLU A 44 10.56 -36.87 -3.54
N LYS A 45 9.34 -37.16 -3.96
CA LYS A 45 8.53 -38.29 -3.47
C LYS A 45 7.80 -38.95 -4.61
N LYS A 46 7.77 -40.28 -4.60
CA LYS A 46 6.93 -41.08 -5.48
C LYS A 46 5.60 -41.38 -4.81
N VAL A 47 4.53 -41.23 -5.53
CA VAL A 47 3.16 -41.51 -5.08
C VAL A 47 2.44 -42.33 -6.15
N THR A 48 1.56 -43.21 -5.72
CA THR A 48 0.70 -43.99 -6.62
C THR A 48 -0.75 -43.56 -6.43
N THR A 49 -1.45 -43.35 -7.51
CA THR A 49 -2.87 -42.97 -7.48
C THR A 49 -3.73 -44.16 -7.08
N ASP A 50 -4.79 -43.90 -6.34
CA ASP A 50 -5.82 -44.85 -5.95
C ASP A 50 -6.84 -45.09 -7.10
N SER A 51 -7.91 -45.81 -6.80
CA SER A 51 -9.01 -46.09 -7.77
C SER A 51 -9.73 -44.83 -8.26
N TYR A 52 -9.61 -43.71 -7.57
CA TYR A 52 -10.15 -42.41 -7.96
C TYR A 52 -9.12 -41.50 -8.65
N GLY A 53 -7.91 -42.01 -8.91
CA GLY A 53 -6.81 -41.25 -9.47
C GLY A 53 -6.21 -40.27 -8.51
N ALA A 54 -6.48 -40.35 -7.21
CA ALA A 54 -5.99 -39.46 -6.20
C ALA A 54 -4.75 -40.02 -5.53
N ALA A 55 -3.82 -39.13 -5.18
CA ALA A 55 -2.65 -39.42 -4.35
C ALA A 55 -2.29 -38.23 -3.48
N SER A 56 -1.59 -38.46 -2.38
CA SER A 56 -1.13 -37.39 -1.49
C SER A 56 0.33 -37.56 -1.08
N ALA A 57 0.99 -36.45 -0.79
CA ALA A 57 2.35 -36.43 -0.24
C ALA A 57 2.52 -35.27 0.73
N ASN A 58 3.50 -35.43 1.63
CA ASN A 58 3.89 -34.39 2.56
C ASN A 58 5.37 -34.04 2.32
N PHE A 59 5.67 -32.74 2.17
CA PHE A 59 7.04 -32.25 2.08
C PHE A 59 7.35 -31.39 3.30
N VAL A 60 8.45 -31.70 4.00
CA VAL A 60 8.98 -30.86 5.07
C VAL A 60 9.92 -29.84 4.43
N LEU A 61 9.62 -28.56 4.59
CA LEU A 61 10.50 -27.49 4.13
C LEU A 61 11.77 -27.45 4.97
N PRO A 62 12.97 -27.31 4.37
CA PRO A 62 14.21 -27.18 5.12
C PRO A 62 14.14 -26.02 6.13
N THR A 63 14.68 -26.18 7.32
CA THR A 63 14.73 -25.11 8.34
C THR A 63 15.59 -23.93 7.93
N THR A 64 16.59 -24.16 7.08
CA THR A 64 17.46 -23.15 6.44
C THR A 64 17.03 -22.82 5.01
N ALA A 65 15.75 -23.03 4.70
CA ALA A 65 15.22 -22.77 3.37
C ALA A 65 15.37 -21.30 2.98
N LEU A 66 15.73 -21.07 1.72
CA LEU A 66 15.64 -19.75 1.11
C LEU A 66 14.18 -19.30 1.13
N THR A 67 13.94 -18.01 1.38
CA THR A 67 12.62 -17.43 1.22
C THR A 67 12.32 -17.18 -0.25
N GLY A 68 11.05 -17.24 -0.64
CA GLY A 68 10.61 -17.00 -2.00
C GLY A 68 9.57 -18.01 -2.48
N THR A 69 9.37 -18.04 -3.78
CA THR A 69 8.37 -18.92 -4.41
C THR A 69 8.96 -20.30 -4.67
N TYR A 70 8.45 -21.29 -3.96
CA TYR A 70 8.71 -22.71 -4.21
C TYR A 70 7.69 -23.29 -5.17
N ARG A 71 8.04 -24.36 -5.85
CA ARG A 71 7.10 -25.07 -6.73
C ARG A 71 7.10 -26.56 -6.45
N ILE A 72 5.90 -27.14 -6.48
CA ILE A 72 5.71 -28.58 -6.45
C ILE A 72 5.28 -28.99 -7.85
N CYS A 73 6.09 -29.81 -8.49
CA CYS A 73 5.91 -30.23 -9.88
C CYS A 73 5.68 -31.74 -9.95
N VAL A 74 4.91 -32.19 -10.95
CA VAL A 74 4.86 -33.59 -11.33
C VAL A 74 6.00 -33.85 -12.30
N GLY A 75 7.02 -34.61 -11.85
CA GLY A 75 8.27 -34.76 -12.61
C GLY A 75 8.94 -33.41 -12.89
N ASN A 76 9.33 -33.20 -14.14
CA ASN A 76 9.90 -31.95 -14.60
C ASN A 76 8.87 -31.01 -15.28
N SER A 77 7.58 -31.35 -15.19
CA SER A 77 6.55 -30.56 -15.85
C SER A 77 6.26 -29.24 -15.13
N TRP A 78 6.32 -28.13 -15.89
CA TRP A 78 5.91 -26.81 -15.40
C TRP A 78 4.40 -26.59 -15.49
N ARG A 79 3.72 -27.32 -16.38
CA ARG A 79 2.28 -27.20 -16.55
C ARG A 79 1.54 -27.85 -15.39
N GLU A 80 2.05 -29.00 -14.93
CA GLU A 80 1.54 -29.69 -13.75
C GLU A 80 2.35 -29.28 -12.53
N SER A 81 2.21 -28.01 -12.11
CA SER A 81 2.89 -27.49 -10.93
C SER A 81 2.03 -26.50 -10.17
N VAL A 82 2.24 -26.45 -8.86
CA VAL A 82 1.65 -25.47 -7.97
C VAL A 82 2.75 -24.64 -7.28
N ALA A 83 2.56 -23.33 -7.23
CA ALA A 83 3.46 -22.42 -6.53
C ALA A 83 3.01 -22.24 -5.07
N ILE A 84 3.97 -22.22 -4.15
CA ILE A 84 3.76 -21.89 -2.75
C ILE A 84 4.76 -20.81 -2.32
N ALA A 85 4.31 -19.82 -1.55
CA ALA A 85 5.20 -18.84 -0.93
C ALA A 85 5.81 -19.43 0.35
N VAL A 86 7.14 -19.35 0.45
CA VAL A 86 7.90 -19.70 1.66
C VAL A 86 8.54 -18.45 2.19
N GLU A 87 8.07 -17.99 3.36
CA GLU A 87 8.48 -16.72 3.95
C GLU A 87 8.89 -16.92 5.42
N GLN A 88 9.91 -16.19 5.83
CA GLN A 88 10.29 -16.17 7.23
C GLN A 88 9.47 -15.08 7.92
N TYR A 89 8.41 -15.46 8.59
CA TYR A 89 7.62 -14.53 9.38
C TYR A 89 8.41 -14.11 10.62
N LYS A 90 8.99 -12.91 10.56
CA LYS A 90 9.46 -12.23 11.76
C LYS A 90 8.24 -11.53 12.38
N ARG A 91 7.94 -11.84 13.63
CA ARG A 91 6.84 -11.17 14.35
C ARG A 91 7.20 -9.69 14.45
N ILE A 92 6.37 -8.82 13.91
CA ILE A 92 6.53 -7.37 14.03
C ILE A 92 6.56 -7.02 15.52
N SER A 93 7.64 -6.37 15.98
CA SER A 93 7.84 -6.09 17.42
C SER A 93 7.38 -4.68 17.81
N PHE A 94 7.38 -3.72 16.88
CA PHE A 94 7.00 -2.33 17.15
C PHE A 94 6.24 -1.70 15.96
N ARG A 95 5.62 -0.56 16.23
CA ARG A 95 4.99 0.31 15.23
C ARG A 95 5.50 1.74 15.37
N ILE A 96 5.25 2.54 14.34
CA ILE A 96 5.56 3.96 14.31
C ILE A 96 4.25 4.72 14.23
N ASP A 97 4.01 5.58 15.19
CA ASP A 97 2.88 6.50 15.20
C ASP A 97 3.40 7.89 14.85
N MET A 98 2.93 8.49 13.75
CA MET A 98 3.25 9.87 13.35
C MET A 98 2.18 10.82 13.87
N ASP A 99 2.59 11.88 14.54
CA ASP A 99 1.66 12.86 15.06
C ASP A 99 1.09 13.74 13.94
N THR A 100 -0.19 14.11 14.08
CA THR A 100 -0.81 15.08 13.18
C THR A 100 -0.36 16.49 13.59
N VAL A 101 0.21 17.23 12.63
CA VAL A 101 0.56 18.64 12.85
C VAL A 101 -0.72 19.47 12.89
N LYS A 102 -1.00 20.05 14.07
CA LYS A 102 -2.21 20.88 14.32
C LYS A 102 -1.94 22.38 14.25
N THR A 103 -0.68 22.78 14.32
CA THR A 103 -0.27 24.19 14.19
C THR A 103 -0.43 24.65 12.75
N ARG A 104 -0.89 25.89 12.57
CA ARG A 104 -0.88 26.54 11.27
C ARG A 104 0.57 26.76 10.83
N TYR A 105 0.84 26.55 9.57
CA TYR A 105 2.13 26.80 8.94
C TYR A 105 1.93 27.42 7.56
N GLU A 106 2.92 28.15 7.10
CA GLU A 106 2.89 28.89 5.84
C GLU A 106 4.15 28.58 5.00
N MET A 107 4.16 29.07 3.78
CA MET A 107 5.34 28.99 2.90
C MET A 107 6.56 29.65 3.57
N GLY A 108 7.70 28.97 3.52
CA GLY A 108 8.96 29.42 4.13
C GLY A 108 9.15 28.97 5.57
N ASP A 109 8.12 28.44 6.22
CA ASP A 109 8.24 27.91 7.59
C ASP A 109 9.07 26.63 7.63
N THR A 110 9.58 26.31 8.80
CA THR A 110 10.11 24.99 9.12
C THR A 110 9.19 24.31 10.13
N VAL A 111 8.51 23.26 9.69
CA VAL A 111 7.53 22.54 10.50
C VAL A 111 8.19 21.35 11.18
N ALA A 112 8.02 21.24 12.50
CA ALA A 112 8.46 20.08 13.26
C ALA A 112 7.39 18.98 13.16
N VAL A 113 7.75 17.84 12.57
CA VAL A 113 6.94 16.63 12.52
C VAL A 113 7.47 15.65 13.54
N THR A 114 6.66 15.29 14.52
CA THR A 114 7.00 14.31 15.55
C THR A 114 6.42 12.94 15.22
N GLY A 115 7.14 11.92 15.65
CA GLY A 115 6.68 10.54 15.59
C GLY A 115 7.21 9.76 16.78
N ARG A 116 6.65 8.60 17.01
CA ARG A 116 7.03 7.73 18.12
C ARG A 116 7.08 6.28 17.70
N ALA A 117 8.17 5.60 18.03
CA ALA A 117 8.33 4.17 17.87
C ALA A 117 7.98 3.44 19.17
N ILE A 118 6.97 2.59 19.15
CA ILE A 118 6.42 1.89 20.32
C ILE A 118 6.27 0.42 20.02
N SER A 119 6.77 -0.45 20.91
CA SER A 119 6.55 -1.90 20.80
C SER A 119 5.08 -2.24 21.00
N TYR A 120 4.65 -3.40 20.50
CA TYR A 120 3.28 -3.88 20.75
C TYR A 120 2.99 -4.19 22.22
N ALA A 121 4.03 -4.28 23.07
CA ALA A 121 3.90 -4.36 24.52
C ALA A 121 3.77 -2.98 25.19
N GLY A 122 3.75 -1.87 24.42
CA GLY A 122 3.63 -0.52 24.93
C GLY A 122 4.95 0.13 25.38
N MET A 123 6.07 -0.54 25.22
CA MET A 123 7.38 -0.01 25.61
C MET A 123 7.97 0.87 24.50
N PRO A 124 8.62 2.00 24.84
CA PRO A 124 9.29 2.84 23.85
C PRO A 124 10.49 2.12 23.21
N VAL A 125 10.66 2.31 21.91
CA VAL A 125 11.85 1.85 21.18
C VAL A 125 12.91 2.97 21.23
N GLN A 126 13.79 2.89 22.21
CA GLN A 126 14.81 3.91 22.49
C GLN A 126 16.04 3.71 21.62
N GLY A 127 16.71 4.80 21.23
CA GLY A 127 17.97 4.76 20.49
C GLY A 127 17.87 4.13 19.11
N ALA A 128 16.67 3.98 18.58
CA ALA A 128 16.47 3.50 17.20
C ALA A 128 16.92 4.57 16.21
N LYS A 129 17.46 4.11 15.09
CA LYS A 129 17.90 4.97 13.98
C LYS A 129 16.71 5.30 13.11
N VAL A 130 16.46 6.58 12.88
CA VAL A 130 15.37 7.08 12.04
C VAL A 130 15.96 7.78 10.82
N LYS A 131 15.89 7.13 9.67
CA LYS A 131 16.17 7.78 8.39
C LYS A 131 14.89 8.40 7.86
N TYR A 132 14.99 9.62 7.33
CA TYR A 132 13.81 10.28 6.77
C TYR A 132 14.09 10.93 5.42
N GLY A 133 13.02 11.06 4.65
CA GLY A 133 12.99 11.84 3.41
C GLY A 133 11.70 12.64 3.34
N VAL A 134 11.82 13.87 2.85
CA VAL A 134 10.68 14.76 2.63
C VAL A 134 10.57 15.04 1.14
N GLN A 135 9.46 14.69 0.55
CA GLN A 135 9.18 14.91 -0.87
C GLN A 135 8.03 15.91 -1.02
N ARG A 136 8.27 16.99 -1.73
CA ARG A 136 7.23 17.92 -2.19
C ARG A 136 6.60 17.34 -3.45
N ARG A 137 5.28 17.18 -3.45
CA ARG A 137 4.51 16.58 -4.54
C ARG A 137 3.32 17.44 -4.92
N THR A 138 3.08 17.57 -6.23
CA THR A 138 1.83 18.14 -6.71
C THR A 138 0.70 17.11 -6.58
N PRO A 139 -0.41 17.40 -5.87
CA PRO A 139 -1.54 16.47 -5.76
C PRO A 139 -2.13 16.11 -7.13
N LEU A 140 -2.56 14.86 -7.31
CA LEU A 140 -3.11 14.38 -8.59
C LEU A 140 -4.30 15.22 -9.08
N TRP A 141 -5.19 15.62 -8.18
CA TRP A 141 -6.36 16.41 -8.52
C TRP A 141 -6.03 17.83 -8.97
N TRP A 142 -4.85 18.35 -8.61
CA TRP A 142 -4.34 19.64 -9.07
C TRP A 142 -3.60 19.52 -10.40
N ARG A 143 -2.99 18.37 -10.69
CA ARG A 143 -2.23 18.11 -11.93
C ARG A 143 -3.06 18.28 -13.20
N TYR A 144 -4.36 17.99 -13.15
CA TYR A 144 -5.25 18.12 -14.33
C TYR A 144 -5.49 19.58 -14.77
N GLY A 145 -5.14 20.56 -13.95
CA GLY A 145 -5.24 21.99 -14.26
C GLY A 145 -3.89 22.66 -14.55
N THR A 146 -2.77 21.99 -14.33
CA THR A 146 -1.42 22.57 -14.48
C THR A 146 -0.50 21.61 -15.21
N SER A 147 0.32 22.13 -16.14
CA SER A 147 1.28 21.33 -16.94
C SER A 147 2.50 20.87 -16.13
N ARG A 148 2.64 21.24 -14.87
CA ARG A 148 3.80 20.94 -14.02
C ARG A 148 3.44 19.96 -12.90
N ALA A 149 4.04 18.78 -12.96
CA ALA A 149 4.11 17.88 -11.84
C ALA A 149 5.44 18.13 -11.12
N ASP A 150 5.40 18.53 -9.85
CA ASP A 150 6.58 18.54 -9.00
C ASP A 150 6.60 17.25 -8.16
N ASP A 151 7.75 16.60 -8.11
CA ASP A 151 8.04 15.45 -7.25
C ASP A 151 9.51 15.56 -6.84
N THR A 152 9.79 16.52 -5.97
CA THR A 152 11.14 16.91 -5.59
C THR A 152 11.41 16.55 -4.13
N GLN A 153 12.57 15.92 -3.87
CA GLN A 153 13.05 15.73 -2.50
C GLN A 153 13.59 17.05 -1.97
N VAL A 154 12.96 17.58 -0.92
CA VAL A 154 13.30 18.88 -0.31
C VAL A 154 14.14 18.75 0.95
N ALA A 155 14.08 17.61 1.62
CA ALA A 155 14.93 17.32 2.76
C ALA A 155 15.15 15.81 2.92
N SER A 156 16.26 15.43 3.52
CA SER A 156 16.53 14.07 3.99
C SER A 156 17.57 14.12 5.11
N GLY A 157 17.59 13.11 5.93
CA GLY A 157 18.56 13.02 7.02
C GLY A 157 18.34 11.82 7.90
N GLU A 158 18.96 11.87 9.07
CA GLU A 158 18.91 10.85 10.07
C GLU A 158 18.80 11.48 11.45
N VAL A 159 17.90 10.95 12.29
CA VAL A 159 17.73 11.30 13.70
C VAL A 159 17.62 10.04 14.54
N GLY A 160 17.69 10.15 15.86
CA GLY A 160 17.49 9.02 16.77
C GLY A 160 16.20 9.15 17.56
N THR A 161 15.64 8.03 18.01
CA THR A 161 14.57 8.06 19.00
C THR A 161 15.13 8.33 20.40
N ASP A 162 14.44 9.14 21.17
CA ASP A 162 14.78 9.47 22.57
C ASP A 162 14.36 8.37 23.56
N ALA A 163 14.49 8.63 24.85
CA ALA A 163 14.10 7.72 25.93
C ALA A 163 12.60 7.36 25.94
N SER A 164 11.76 8.20 25.34
CA SER A 164 10.31 7.95 25.18
C SER A 164 9.95 7.29 23.85
N GLY A 165 10.96 6.95 23.01
CA GLY A 165 10.78 6.44 21.66
C GLY A 165 10.39 7.53 20.65
N ALA A 166 10.39 8.79 21.04
CA ALA A 166 10.00 9.90 20.17
C ALA A 166 11.16 10.38 19.30
N PHE A 167 10.83 10.92 18.13
CA PHE A 167 11.76 11.57 17.20
C PHE A 167 11.08 12.78 16.55
N THR A 168 11.89 13.74 16.09
CA THR A 168 11.40 14.95 15.42
C THR A 168 12.14 15.16 14.11
N ILE A 169 11.36 15.45 13.04
CA ILE A 169 11.85 15.74 11.70
C ILE A 169 11.51 17.19 11.39
N SER A 170 12.50 17.97 10.96
CA SER A 170 12.31 19.34 10.50
C SER A 170 11.99 19.36 9.02
N VAL A 171 10.82 19.87 8.67
CA VAL A 171 10.30 19.93 7.30
C VAL A 171 10.32 21.37 6.79
N PRO A 172 11.20 21.72 5.84
CA PRO A 172 11.20 23.05 5.22
C PRO A 172 10.03 23.14 4.22
N MET A 173 9.11 24.08 4.42
CA MET A 173 7.93 24.31 3.58
C MET A 173 8.30 25.21 2.38
N THR A 174 9.25 24.75 1.57
CA THR A 174 9.80 25.50 0.43
C THR A 174 8.94 25.31 -0.83
N VAL A 175 8.64 26.42 -1.50
CA VAL A 175 7.91 26.47 -2.77
C VAL A 175 8.81 27.10 -3.83
N PRO A 176 8.84 26.61 -5.09
CA PRO A 176 9.57 27.27 -6.18
C PRO A 176 9.01 28.68 -6.42
N GLU A 177 9.87 29.66 -6.60
CA GLU A 177 9.51 31.04 -6.90
C GLU A 177 8.63 31.16 -8.16
N ALA A 178 8.87 30.29 -9.15
CA ALA A 178 8.09 30.24 -10.40
C ALA A 178 6.62 29.82 -10.21
N ASP A 179 6.26 29.24 -9.07
CA ASP A 179 4.89 28.78 -8.78
C ASP A 179 4.08 29.76 -7.92
N GLU A 180 4.73 30.81 -7.43
CA GLU A 180 4.04 31.89 -6.74
C GLU A 180 3.25 32.77 -7.75
N PRO A 181 2.06 33.24 -7.40
CA PRO A 181 1.34 33.11 -6.13
C PRO A 181 0.37 31.92 -6.07
N HIS A 182 0.40 30.98 -7.01
CA HIS A 182 -0.61 29.93 -7.13
C HIS A 182 0.01 28.54 -7.08
N PHE A 183 0.03 27.95 -5.88
CA PHE A 183 0.54 26.61 -5.68
C PHE A 183 -0.35 25.75 -4.79
N VAL A 184 -0.27 24.44 -4.98
CA VAL A 184 -0.83 23.40 -4.11
C VAL A 184 0.17 22.25 -4.04
N TYR A 185 0.69 21.95 -2.87
CA TYR A 185 1.67 20.90 -2.63
C TYR A 185 1.30 20.01 -1.46
N ASN A 186 1.75 18.78 -1.52
CA ASN A 186 1.81 17.84 -0.43
C ASN A 186 3.28 17.55 -0.10
N PHE A 187 3.69 17.81 1.12
CA PHE A 187 4.98 17.41 1.63
C PHE A 187 4.85 16.05 2.30
N ALA A 188 5.24 15.00 1.59
CA ALA A 188 5.21 13.63 2.10
C ALA A 188 6.48 13.39 2.93
N VAL A 189 6.31 13.16 4.22
CA VAL A 189 7.38 12.86 5.17
C VAL A 189 7.40 11.37 5.41
N ASN A 190 8.43 10.70 4.89
CA ASN A 190 8.65 9.27 5.08
C ASN A 190 9.70 9.07 6.16
N ALA A 191 9.41 8.28 7.17
CA ALA A 191 10.32 7.92 8.24
C ALA A 191 10.52 6.40 8.25
N THR A 192 11.77 5.97 8.21
CA THR A 192 12.19 4.57 8.30
C THR A 192 12.94 4.37 9.61
N VAL A 193 12.34 3.66 10.56
CA VAL A 193 12.91 3.42 11.89
C VAL A 193 13.51 2.02 11.94
N THR A 194 14.78 1.93 12.35
CA THR A 194 15.51 0.67 12.54
C THR A 194 15.90 0.55 14.00
N ASP A 195 15.45 -0.51 14.67
CA ASP A 195 15.79 -0.80 16.06
C ASP A 195 17.20 -1.40 16.22
N ALA A 196 17.62 -1.61 17.46
CA ALA A 196 18.91 -2.25 17.78
C ALA A 196 19.04 -3.70 17.30
N ALA A 197 17.93 -4.39 17.07
CA ALA A 197 17.89 -5.75 16.52
C ALA A 197 17.89 -5.79 14.99
N GLY A 198 17.95 -4.60 14.33
CA GLY A 198 17.90 -4.46 12.87
C GLY A 198 16.50 -4.65 12.27
N GLU A 199 15.46 -4.64 13.09
CA GLU A 199 14.08 -4.62 12.59
C GLU A 199 13.74 -3.22 12.08
N THR A 200 13.13 -3.14 10.89
CA THR A 200 12.88 -1.87 10.20
C THR A 200 11.39 -1.73 9.87
N HIS A 201 10.83 -0.58 10.20
CA HIS A 201 9.46 -0.19 9.86
C HIS A 201 9.43 1.19 9.22
N GLU A 202 8.38 1.46 8.46
CA GLU A 202 8.17 2.73 7.78
C GLU A 202 6.84 3.34 8.18
N ALA A 203 6.82 4.66 8.26
CA ALA A 203 5.62 5.45 8.43
C ALA A 203 5.69 6.70 7.56
N THR A 204 4.54 7.15 7.09
CA THR A 204 4.42 8.34 6.24
C THR A 204 3.35 9.25 6.80
N THR A 205 3.64 10.55 6.83
CA THR A 205 2.64 11.60 7.06
C THR A 205 2.73 12.64 5.96
N VAL A 206 1.65 13.41 5.76
CA VAL A 206 1.55 14.39 4.68
C VAL A 206 1.18 15.75 5.26
N LEU A 207 1.95 16.76 4.91
CA LEU A 207 1.69 18.16 5.24
C LEU A 207 1.22 18.86 3.95
N PRO A 208 -0.06 19.19 3.83
CA PRO A 208 -0.55 19.94 2.68
C PRO A 208 -0.22 21.44 2.83
N LEU A 209 0.29 22.06 1.77
CA LEU A 209 0.56 23.49 1.70
C LEU A 209 -0.06 24.09 0.43
N SER A 210 -0.74 25.23 0.56
CA SER A 210 -1.36 25.90 -0.56
C SER A 210 -1.41 27.41 -0.36
N SER A 211 -1.32 28.15 -1.47
CA SER A 211 -1.62 29.57 -1.52
C SER A 211 -3.11 29.89 -1.28
N ARG A 212 -3.99 28.88 -1.30
CA ARG A 212 -5.43 29.02 -1.09
C ARG A 212 -5.86 28.29 0.18
N ALA A 213 -6.70 28.95 0.97
CA ALA A 213 -7.22 28.37 2.20
C ALA A 213 -8.31 27.32 1.95
N THR A 214 -9.02 27.42 0.84
CA THR A 214 -10.22 26.61 0.57
C THR A 214 -10.30 26.19 -0.89
N PHE A 215 -10.98 25.07 -1.14
CA PHE A 215 -11.17 24.46 -2.44
C PHE A 215 -12.64 24.10 -2.64
N LEU A 216 -13.15 24.41 -3.83
CA LEU A 216 -14.48 24.03 -4.27
C LEU A 216 -14.36 23.14 -5.50
N ARG A 217 -15.02 21.98 -5.46
CA ARG A 217 -15.17 21.10 -6.63
C ARG A 217 -16.60 20.64 -6.77
N CYS A 218 -17.03 20.39 -8.00
CA CYS A 218 -18.29 19.73 -8.27
C CYS A 218 -18.05 18.21 -8.40
N ASP A 219 -18.76 17.45 -7.59
CA ASP A 219 -18.75 15.99 -7.62
C ASP A 219 -19.98 15.52 -8.39
N MET A 220 -19.78 15.25 -9.69
CA MET A 220 -20.81 14.83 -10.63
C MET A 220 -20.23 13.84 -11.64
N ALA A 221 -21.06 13.03 -12.28
CA ALA A 221 -20.64 12.16 -13.36
C ALA A 221 -20.08 12.99 -14.53
N GLN A 222 -18.95 12.56 -15.11
CA GLN A 222 -18.33 13.27 -16.25
C GLN A 222 -19.19 13.26 -17.51
N MET A 223 -20.05 12.26 -17.66
CA MET A 223 -21.08 12.19 -18.69
C MET A 223 -22.40 11.82 -17.99
N ALA A 224 -23.40 12.64 -18.18
CA ALA A 224 -24.76 12.39 -17.75
C ALA A 224 -25.71 12.77 -18.89
N GLU A 225 -26.75 11.96 -19.11
CA GLU A 225 -27.85 12.37 -19.97
C GLU A 225 -28.57 13.58 -19.32
N ARG A 226 -29.09 14.48 -20.15
CA ARG A 226 -29.72 15.72 -19.68
C ARG A 226 -30.81 15.49 -18.64
N ASP A 227 -31.57 14.40 -18.77
CA ASP A 227 -32.66 14.04 -17.86
C ASP A 227 -32.17 13.21 -16.62
N SER A 228 -30.88 12.88 -16.55
CA SER A 228 -30.27 12.07 -15.45
C SER A 228 -29.28 12.85 -14.62
N LEU A 229 -29.20 14.14 -14.75
CA LEU A 229 -28.37 15.06 -13.96
C LEU A 229 -28.93 15.19 -12.52
N ARG A 230 -29.31 14.06 -11.95
CA ARG A 230 -29.79 13.98 -10.58
C ARG A 230 -28.61 13.59 -9.70
N ASN A 231 -28.53 14.22 -8.53
CA ASN A 231 -27.55 13.88 -7.50
C ASN A 231 -26.10 14.32 -7.79
N PHE A 232 -25.87 15.60 -7.84
CA PHE A 232 -24.53 16.16 -7.77
C PHE A 232 -24.32 16.89 -6.43
N ARG A 233 -23.08 17.16 -6.05
CA ARG A 233 -22.79 18.01 -4.90
C ARG A 233 -21.56 18.88 -5.14
N PHE A 234 -21.54 20.02 -4.50
CA PHE A 234 -20.36 20.85 -4.38
C PHE A 234 -19.61 20.49 -3.11
N VAL A 235 -18.40 19.99 -3.26
CA VAL A 235 -17.52 19.66 -2.13
C VAL A 235 -16.65 20.88 -1.85
N TYR A 236 -16.86 21.52 -0.70
CA TYR A 236 -16.14 22.69 -0.23
C TYR A 236 -15.30 22.30 0.98
N THR A 237 -13.98 22.36 0.85
CA THR A 237 -13.04 21.87 1.85
C THR A 237 -11.91 22.86 2.10
N ASN A 238 -11.25 22.72 3.26
CA ASN A 238 -9.93 23.29 3.46
C ASN A 238 -8.86 22.43 2.74
N ILE A 239 -7.59 22.85 2.86
CA ILE A 239 -6.46 22.14 2.25
C ILE A 239 -6.26 20.73 2.84
N GLN A 240 -6.65 20.47 4.07
CA GLN A 240 -6.61 19.15 4.71
C GLN A 240 -7.75 18.22 4.28
N GLY A 241 -8.67 18.70 3.42
CA GLY A 241 -9.82 17.93 2.97
C GLY A 241 -10.99 17.93 3.96
N THR A 242 -10.93 18.73 5.04
CA THR A 242 -12.05 18.88 5.97
C THR A 242 -13.15 19.69 5.33
N GLU A 243 -14.39 19.19 5.36
CA GLU A 243 -15.56 19.87 4.83
C GLU A 243 -15.85 21.16 5.62
N ILE A 244 -16.10 22.25 4.89
CA ILE A 244 -16.42 23.57 5.45
C ILE A 244 -17.86 23.91 5.10
N ALA A 245 -18.63 24.39 6.07
CA ALA A 245 -19.97 24.89 5.81
C ALA A 245 -19.93 26.15 4.91
N GLY A 246 -20.84 26.22 3.95
CA GLY A 246 -20.94 27.35 3.03
C GLY A 246 -22.12 27.21 2.09
N THR A 247 -22.39 28.27 1.34
CA THR A 247 -23.39 28.30 0.27
C THR A 247 -22.70 28.52 -1.07
N VAL A 248 -23.02 27.69 -2.04
CA VAL A 248 -22.49 27.78 -3.40
C VAL A 248 -23.56 28.35 -4.33
N SER A 249 -23.19 29.38 -5.09
CA SER A 249 -24.01 29.90 -6.18
C SER A 249 -23.54 29.28 -7.50
N TYR A 250 -24.45 28.77 -8.29
CA TYR A 250 -24.15 28.15 -9.59
C TYR A 250 -25.23 28.47 -10.62
N THR A 251 -24.95 28.20 -11.89
CA THR A 251 -25.85 28.46 -12.99
C THR A 251 -26.01 27.19 -13.82
N ILE A 252 -27.26 26.84 -14.14
CA ILE A 252 -27.60 25.79 -15.11
C ILE A 252 -28.50 26.40 -16.17
N ASP A 253 -28.17 26.25 -17.44
CA ASP A 253 -28.92 26.76 -18.60
C ASP A 253 -29.27 28.24 -18.46
N GLY A 254 -28.37 29.04 -17.88
CA GLY A 254 -28.58 30.49 -17.68
C GLY A 254 -29.40 30.87 -16.44
N HIS A 255 -29.95 29.91 -15.71
CA HIS A 255 -30.67 30.13 -14.46
C HIS A 255 -29.74 30.02 -13.25
N ALA A 256 -29.82 30.98 -12.35
CA ALA A 256 -29.01 31.03 -11.15
C ALA A 256 -29.68 30.27 -9.98
N TYR A 257 -28.88 29.47 -9.29
CA TYR A 257 -29.28 28.67 -8.15
C TYR A 257 -28.30 28.86 -6.98
N THR A 258 -28.75 28.51 -5.79
CA THR A 258 -27.90 28.45 -4.61
C THR A 258 -28.16 27.15 -3.88
N ALA A 259 -27.08 26.52 -3.37
CA ALA A 259 -27.19 25.30 -2.57
C ALA A 259 -26.19 25.31 -1.43
N PRO A 260 -26.49 24.65 -0.30
CA PRO A 260 -25.48 24.42 0.74
C PRO A 260 -24.39 23.49 0.20
N ALA A 261 -23.12 23.85 0.47
CA ALA A 261 -22.00 22.99 0.16
C ALA A 261 -22.06 21.68 0.94
N ASN A 262 -21.40 20.63 0.43
CA ASN A 262 -21.25 19.31 1.02
C ASN A 262 -22.56 18.54 1.22
N ARG A 263 -23.63 18.97 0.56
CA ARG A 263 -24.90 18.26 0.53
C ARG A 263 -25.25 17.84 -0.89
N LEU A 264 -25.94 16.70 -0.98
CA LEU A 264 -26.47 16.23 -2.25
C LEU A 264 -27.56 17.21 -2.72
N ILE A 265 -27.48 17.57 -3.99
CA ILE A 265 -28.48 18.42 -4.66
C ILE A 265 -29.27 17.48 -5.56
N ASP A 266 -30.57 17.42 -5.30
CA ASP A 266 -31.53 16.72 -6.14
C ASP A 266 -32.07 17.78 -7.13
N ALA A 267 -31.69 17.63 -8.39
CA ALA A 267 -32.01 18.62 -9.46
C ALA A 267 -33.25 18.18 -10.25
#